data_301abd6a70a688f97a2b6902ef6e7ec7
#
_entry.id   301abd6a70a688f97a2b6902ef6e7ec7
#
_cell.length_a   1.000
_cell.length_b   1.000
_cell.length_c   1.000
_cell.angle_alpha   90.00
_cell.angle_beta   90.00
_cell.angle_gamma   90.00
#
_symmetry.space_group_name_H-M   'P 1'
#
loop_
_entity.id
_entity.type
_entity.pdbx_description
1 polymer ?
#
loop_
_entity_poly.entity_id
_entity_poly.type
_entity_poly.pdbx_seq_one_letter_code
_entity_poly.pdbx_strand_id
1 'polypeptide(L)'
;MNPYHSYVSELARLVREGRGFPLGGFPIPPRPAIRSNTPPALIFSPHPDDECIIGGLALRLMREAGMRVINVAVTQGSNKARQVARLAELKDACDYLGFELLQTAAQGLENINVKARADGALAWQASVEIIASILAEHRPSVIFFPHDTDWNSTHIGTHYLLVDALARQSPEFACHVVETEFWGAMATPNLMVESSVTDLADMMTALSFHVGEVQRNPYHLLVPAWMQDNVRRGGELVGGQGGAAPDFVFCTLYRLQRWSGGQLQAILKGGRSLPMSVNVATLFAASPGERARE
;
A
#
# COMPACT_ATOMS: atom_id res chain seq x y z
N MET A 1 42.11 -8.26 1.87
CA MET A 1 40.84 -9.01 1.92
C MET A 1 39.79 -8.19 1.19
N ASN A 2 38.98 -8.79 0.31
CA ASN A 2 37.96 -8.04 -0.44
C ASN A 2 36.75 -7.76 0.48
N PRO A 3 36.46 -6.49 0.84
CA PRO A 3 35.36 -6.15 1.76
C PRO A 3 33.99 -6.52 1.18
N TYR A 4 33.83 -6.54 -0.13
CA TYR A 4 32.57 -6.91 -0.78
C TYR A 4 32.21 -8.38 -0.61
N HIS A 5 33.19 -9.27 -0.44
CA HIS A 5 32.93 -10.67 -0.12
C HIS A 5 32.21 -10.82 1.23
N SER A 6 32.68 -10.10 2.26
CA SER A 6 32.03 -10.10 3.57
C SER A 6 30.61 -9.51 3.49
N TYR A 7 30.44 -8.38 2.80
CA TYR A 7 29.13 -7.73 2.60
C TYR A 7 28.10 -8.69 1.98
N VAL A 8 28.45 -9.34 0.87
CA VAL A 8 27.54 -10.28 0.19
C VAL A 8 27.27 -11.52 1.03
N SER A 9 28.29 -12.02 1.75
CA SER A 9 28.15 -13.17 2.63
C SER A 9 27.20 -12.91 3.80
N GLU A 10 27.24 -11.70 4.38
CA GLU A 10 26.31 -11.29 5.45
C GLU A 10 24.87 -11.19 4.95
N LEU A 11 24.62 -10.59 3.79
CA LEU A 11 23.28 -10.58 3.20
C LEU A 11 22.75 -12.00 2.98
N ALA A 12 23.54 -12.88 2.42
CA ALA A 12 23.16 -14.27 2.21
C ALA A 12 22.93 -15.02 3.53
N ARG A 13 23.70 -14.71 4.59
CA ARG A 13 23.50 -15.27 5.93
C ARG A 13 22.17 -14.83 6.52
N LEU A 14 21.86 -13.51 6.49
CA LEU A 14 20.61 -12.96 7.01
C LEU A 14 19.37 -13.59 6.39
N VAL A 15 19.36 -13.76 5.05
CA VAL A 15 18.23 -14.42 4.36
C VAL A 15 18.09 -15.90 4.78
N ARG A 16 19.20 -16.61 4.96
CA ARG A 16 19.14 -18.03 5.40
C ARG A 16 18.66 -18.17 6.84
N GLU A 17 19.19 -17.36 7.76
CA GLU A 17 18.83 -17.39 9.18
C GLU A 17 17.40 -16.92 9.41
N GLY A 18 16.95 -15.91 8.65
CA GLY A 18 15.59 -15.39 8.69
C GLY A 18 14.51 -16.45 8.45
N ARG A 19 14.82 -17.51 7.69
CA ARG A 19 13.90 -18.64 7.50
C ARG A 19 13.59 -19.41 8.78
N GLY A 20 14.42 -19.26 9.81
CA GLY A 20 14.22 -19.86 11.13
C GLY A 20 13.54 -18.92 12.14
N PHE A 21 13.21 -17.69 11.74
CA PHE A 21 12.54 -16.76 12.64
C PHE A 21 11.09 -17.21 12.91
N PRO A 22 10.55 -16.93 14.11
CA PRO A 22 9.16 -17.24 14.42
C PRO A 22 8.22 -16.49 13.48
N LEU A 23 7.08 -17.12 13.16
CA LEU A 23 6.05 -16.55 12.32
C LEU A 23 4.82 -16.20 13.18
N GLY A 24 4.40 -14.94 13.13
CA GLY A 24 3.29 -14.46 13.93
C GLY A 24 3.52 -14.50 15.45
N GLY A 25 2.46 -14.22 16.22
CA GLY A 25 2.51 -14.32 17.68
C GLY A 25 3.32 -13.23 18.39
N PHE A 26 3.73 -12.19 17.68
CA PHE A 26 4.46 -11.08 18.28
C PHE A 26 3.53 -10.17 19.09
N PRO A 27 4.01 -9.57 20.20
CA PRO A 27 3.24 -8.62 20.97
C PRO A 27 2.91 -7.37 20.16
N ILE A 28 1.70 -6.86 20.34
CA ILE A 28 1.24 -5.66 19.65
C ILE A 28 2.04 -4.44 20.15
N PRO A 29 2.65 -3.65 19.25
CA PRO A 29 3.37 -2.44 19.63
C PRO A 29 2.44 -1.38 20.25
N PRO A 30 2.96 -0.43 21.03
CA PRO A 30 2.20 0.72 21.51
C PRO A 30 1.57 1.49 20.34
N ARG A 31 0.29 1.84 20.48
CA ARG A 31 -0.46 2.58 19.45
C ARG A 31 -0.05 4.06 19.44
N PRO A 32 0.15 4.65 18.24
CA PRO A 32 0.30 6.10 18.15
C PRO A 32 -1.02 6.80 18.49
N ALA A 33 -0.93 8.07 18.90
CA ALA A 33 -2.12 8.90 19.12
C ALA A 33 -2.80 9.20 17.77
N ILE A 34 -4.07 8.81 17.64
CA ILE A 34 -4.89 9.06 16.44
C ILE A 34 -5.75 10.31 16.67
N ARG A 35 -5.83 11.15 15.67
CA ARG A 35 -6.68 12.35 15.67
C ARG A 35 -8.11 11.97 15.26
N SER A 36 -9.06 12.11 16.17
CA SER A 36 -10.47 11.70 15.97
C SER A 36 -11.18 12.42 14.81
N ASN A 37 -10.79 13.64 14.49
CA ASN A 37 -11.45 14.49 13.50
C ASN A 37 -10.76 14.52 12.12
N THR A 38 -9.76 13.66 11.90
CA THR A 38 -9.06 13.60 10.61
C THR A 38 -9.70 12.52 9.72
N PRO A 39 -10.05 12.82 8.46
CA PRO A 39 -10.51 11.81 7.52
C PRO A 39 -9.50 10.66 7.41
N PRO A 40 -9.95 9.41 7.31
CA PRO A 40 -9.04 8.25 7.29
C PRO A 40 -8.26 8.15 5.99
N ALA A 41 -7.19 7.36 6.02
CA ALA A 41 -6.59 6.74 4.86
C ALA A 41 -7.18 5.33 4.69
N LEU A 42 -7.61 4.99 3.48
CA LEU A 42 -8.08 3.64 3.15
C LEU A 42 -7.04 2.91 2.29
N ILE A 43 -6.75 1.67 2.66
CA ILE A 43 -5.93 0.76 1.86
C ILE A 43 -6.86 -0.28 1.25
N PHE A 44 -6.92 -0.37 -0.07
CA PHE A 44 -7.69 -1.40 -0.76
C PHE A 44 -6.76 -2.54 -1.13
N SER A 45 -6.62 -3.51 -0.22
CA SER A 45 -5.76 -4.68 -0.39
C SER A 45 -6.46 -5.73 -1.24
N PRO A 46 -5.92 -6.09 -2.42
CA PRO A 46 -6.47 -7.14 -3.26
C PRO A 46 -6.61 -8.48 -2.54
N HIS A 47 -5.59 -8.88 -1.78
CA HIS A 47 -5.54 -10.10 -0.99
C HIS A 47 -5.09 -9.83 0.45
N PRO A 48 -5.38 -10.75 1.39
CA PRO A 48 -4.72 -10.75 2.69
C PRO A 48 -3.20 -10.94 2.52
N ASP A 49 -2.41 -10.04 3.04
CA ASP A 49 -0.96 -9.84 2.99
C ASP A 49 -0.51 -8.56 2.27
N ASP A 50 -1.31 -8.07 1.33
CA ASP A 50 -0.99 -6.86 0.55
C ASP A 50 -0.89 -5.61 1.45
N GLU A 51 -1.67 -5.51 2.53
CA GLU A 51 -1.62 -4.41 3.50
C GLU A 51 -0.24 -4.25 4.18
N CYS A 52 0.53 -5.33 4.25
CA CYS A 52 1.89 -5.32 4.80
C CYS A 52 2.95 -4.92 3.77
N ILE A 53 2.64 -5.01 2.47
CA ILE A 53 3.61 -4.81 1.38
C ILE A 53 3.63 -3.36 0.89
N ILE A 54 2.55 -2.61 1.04
CA ILE A 54 2.39 -1.26 0.47
C ILE A 54 3.41 -0.22 0.93
N GLY A 55 4.32 -0.60 1.80
CA GLY A 55 5.40 0.24 2.25
C GLY A 55 5.07 1.20 3.38
N GLY A 56 6.04 2.05 3.71
CA GLY A 56 6.01 2.88 4.90
C GLY A 56 5.05 4.06 4.87
N LEU A 57 4.51 4.49 3.71
CA LEU A 57 3.70 5.71 3.65
C LEU A 57 2.44 5.63 4.53
N ALA A 58 1.73 4.49 4.53
CA ALA A 58 0.54 4.31 5.37
C ALA A 58 0.89 4.31 6.86
N LEU A 59 2.00 3.63 7.26
CA LEU A 59 2.51 3.67 8.64
C LEU A 59 2.93 5.08 9.05
N ARG A 60 3.63 5.80 8.17
CA ARG A 60 4.03 7.18 8.43
C ARG A 60 2.83 8.12 8.57
N LEU A 61 1.77 7.95 7.75
CA LEU A 61 0.52 8.71 7.92
C LEU A 61 -0.11 8.49 9.31
N MET A 62 -0.12 7.26 9.77
CA MET A 62 -0.62 6.95 11.10
C MET A 62 0.30 7.51 12.20
N ARG A 63 1.61 7.28 12.10
CA ARG A 63 2.59 7.61 13.15
C ARG A 63 2.92 9.09 13.23
N GLU A 64 3.08 9.75 12.08
CA GLU A 64 3.51 11.15 12.01
C GLU A 64 2.34 12.13 11.91
N ALA A 65 1.27 11.76 11.18
CA ALA A 65 0.11 12.62 10.98
C ALA A 65 -1.06 12.30 11.92
N GLY A 66 -1.00 11.20 12.67
CA GLY A 66 -2.09 10.76 13.55
C GLY A 66 -3.35 10.36 12.79
N MET A 67 -3.20 9.90 11.55
CA MET A 67 -4.31 9.53 10.68
C MET A 67 -4.78 8.10 10.98
N ARG A 68 -6.09 7.87 11.03
CA ARG A 68 -6.64 6.51 11.04
C ARG A 68 -6.32 5.84 9.71
N VAL A 69 -5.84 4.60 9.76
CA VAL A 69 -5.61 3.76 8.58
C VAL A 69 -6.56 2.58 8.65
N ILE A 70 -7.38 2.40 7.61
CA ILE A 70 -8.35 1.32 7.49
C ILE A 70 -7.95 0.45 6.32
N ASN A 71 -7.62 -0.80 6.58
CA ASN A 71 -7.42 -1.79 5.54
C ASN A 71 -8.76 -2.34 5.06
N VAL A 72 -9.11 -2.11 3.81
CA VAL A 72 -10.29 -2.65 3.14
C VAL A 72 -9.88 -3.93 2.41
N ALA A 73 -10.25 -5.08 2.96
CA ALA A 73 -9.98 -6.38 2.36
C ALA A 73 -10.89 -6.61 1.15
N VAL A 74 -10.36 -6.43 -0.06
CA VAL A 74 -11.14 -6.51 -1.30
C VAL A 74 -11.55 -7.95 -1.57
N THR A 75 -10.61 -8.88 -1.59
CA THR A 75 -10.89 -10.32 -1.73
C THR A 75 -10.27 -11.11 -0.58
N GLN A 76 -10.65 -12.39 -0.44
CA GLN A 76 -10.01 -13.34 0.50
C GLN A 76 -9.16 -14.39 -0.25
N GLY A 77 -8.86 -14.13 -1.53
CA GLY A 77 -8.19 -15.07 -2.42
C GLY A 77 -9.10 -16.15 -2.98
N SER A 78 -8.65 -16.82 -4.04
CA SER A 78 -9.45 -17.80 -4.79
C SER A 78 -9.63 -19.16 -4.10
N ASN A 79 -8.71 -19.53 -3.20
CA ASN A 79 -8.80 -20.82 -2.50
C ASN A 79 -9.74 -20.73 -1.29
N LYS A 80 -11.01 -21.12 -1.50
CA LYS A 80 -12.07 -21.03 -0.48
C LYS A 80 -11.76 -21.79 0.80
N ALA A 81 -11.04 -22.90 0.73
CA ALA A 81 -10.66 -23.68 1.91
C ALA A 81 -9.71 -22.94 2.85
N ARG A 82 -8.99 -21.96 2.36
CA ARG A 82 -8.02 -21.15 3.12
C ARG A 82 -8.58 -19.82 3.63
N GLN A 83 -9.72 -19.36 3.12
CA GLN A 83 -10.23 -18.01 3.38
C GLN A 83 -10.43 -17.71 4.88
N VAL A 84 -10.93 -18.68 5.66
CA VAL A 84 -11.13 -18.49 7.12
C VAL A 84 -9.79 -18.28 7.83
N ALA A 85 -8.78 -19.09 7.51
CA ALA A 85 -7.45 -18.95 8.09
C ALA A 85 -6.80 -17.62 7.66
N ARG A 86 -6.87 -17.27 6.37
CA ARG A 86 -6.33 -16.02 5.84
C ARG A 86 -6.98 -14.78 6.46
N LEU A 87 -8.29 -14.84 6.76
CA LEU A 87 -8.96 -13.74 7.45
C LEU A 87 -8.46 -13.57 8.89
N ALA A 88 -8.20 -14.67 9.61
CA ALA A 88 -7.63 -14.61 10.95
C ALA A 88 -6.20 -14.03 10.90
N GLU A 89 -5.35 -14.53 9.98
CA GLU A 89 -4.01 -14.02 9.73
C GLU A 89 -4.01 -12.51 9.40
N LEU A 90 -4.93 -12.08 8.52
CA LEU A 90 -5.12 -10.67 8.16
C LEU A 90 -5.51 -9.80 9.35
N LYS A 91 -6.41 -10.29 10.20
CA LYS A 91 -6.83 -9.58 11.41
C LYS A 91 -5.64 -9.38 12.35
N ASP A 92 -4.87 -10.42 12.60
CA ASP A 92 -3.70 -10.37 13.48
C ASP A 92 -2.62 -9.43 12.91
N ALA A 93 -2.38 -9.43 11.60
CA ALA A 93 -1.47 -8.52 10.92
C ALA A 93 -1.93 -7.05 11.02
N CYS A 94 -3.21 -6.77 10.76
CA CYS A 94 -3.78 -5.44 10.94
C CYS A 94 -3.71 -4.99 12.40
N ASP A 95 -4.04 -5.88 13.34
CA ASP A 95 -3.93 -5.59 14.77
C ASP A 95 -2.48 -5.28 15.17
N TYR A 96 -1.48 -5.98 14.63
CA TYR A 96 -0.07 -5.67 14.87
C TYR A 96 0.31 -4.28 14.33
N LEU A 97 -0.03 -3.96 13.08
CA LEU A 97 0.30 -2.66 12.45
C LEU A 97 -0.45 -1.48 13.07
N GLY A 98 -1.61 -1.71 13.66
CA GLY A 98 -2.50 -0.67 14.13
C GLY A 98 -3.52 -0.21 13.11
N PHE A 99 -3.73 -0.98 12.07
CA PHE A 99 -4.72 -0.71 11.06
C PHE A 99 -6.09 -1.25 11.49
N GLU A 100 -7.14 -0.49 11.23
CA GLU A 100 -8.50 -1.02 11.32
C GLU A 100 -8.77 -1.95 10.13
N LEU A 101 -9.62 -2.96 10.29
CA LEU A 101 -9.97 -3.88 9.23
C LEU A 101 -11.44 -3.72 8.83
N LEU A 102 -11.67 -3.51 7.54
CA LEU A 102 -13.00 -3.50 6.92
C LEU A 102 -13.08 -4.59 5.84
N GLN A 103 -14.05 -5.48 5.93
CA GLN A 103 -14.32 -6.47 4.89
C GLN A 103 -15.37 -5.93 3.92
N THR A 104 -15.15 -6.10 2.62
CA THR A 104 -16.13 -5.73 1.57
C THR A 104 -17.36 -6.64 1.58
N ALA A 105 -17.18 -7.90 1.94
CA ALA A 105 -18.22 -8.89 2.14
C ALA A 105 -17.72 -10.00 3.09
N ALA A 106 -18.59 -10.85 3.57
CA ALA A 106 -18.23 -11.93 4.51
C ALA A 106 -17.08 -12.85 4.03
N GLN A 107 -16.93 -13.02 2.72
CA GLN A 107 -15.86 -13.80 2.09
C GLN A 107 -15.04 -12.96 1.10
N GLY A 108 -15.11 -11.61 1.19
CA GLY A 108 -14.56 -10.70 0.20
C GLY A 108 -15.33 -10.72 -1.13
N LEU A 109 -14.90 -9.88 -2.07
CA LEU A 109 -15.44 -9.87 -3.43
C LEU A 109 -14.80 -10.98 -4.26
N GLU A 110 -15.52 -11.48 -5.25
CA GLU A 110 -15.05 -12.54 -6.16
C GLU A 110 -14.93 -12.01 -7.60
N ASN A 111 -14.10 -12.66 -8.40
CA ASN A 111 -13.92 -12.36 -9.82
C ASN A 111 -13.48 -10.91 -10.11
N ILE A 112 -12.69 -10.33 -9.22
CA ILE A 112 -12.15 -8.98 -9.41
C ILE A 112 -10.99 -9.04 -10.41
N ASN A 113 -11.31 -8.87 -11.70
CA ASN A 113 -10.33 -8.91 -12.79
C ASN A 113 -10.83 -8.15 -14.04
N VAL A 114 -9.92 -7.87 -14.94
CA VAL A 114 -10.20 -7.08 -16.17
C VAL A 114 -11.25 -7.74 -17.07
N LYS A 115 -11.29 -9.09 -17.10
CA LYS A 115 -12.28 -9.82 -17.91
C LYS A 115 -13.70 -9.56 -17.37
N ALA A 116 -13.93 -9.70 -16.07
CA ALA A 116 -15.24 -9.47 -15.48
C ALA A 116 -15.72 -8.00 -15.70
N ARG A 117 -14.79 -7.05 -15.68
CA ARG A 117 -15.07 -5.65 -16.03
C ARG A 117 -15.48 -5.50 -17.48
N ALA A 118 -14.71 -6.07 -18.43
CA ALA A 118 -14.95 -5.97 -19.87
C ALA A 118 -16.25 -6.64 -20.30
N ASP A 119 -16.60 -7.75 -19.67
CA ASP A 119 -17.86 -8.48 -19.92
C ASP A 119 -19.09 -7.70 -19.39
N GLY A 120 -18.90 -6.58 -18.65
CA GLY A 120 -19.97 -5.78 -18.06
C GLY A 120 -20.84 -6.55 -17.05
N ALA A 121 -20.26 -7.57 -16.40
CA ALA A 121 -20.98 -8.49 -15.56
C ALA A 121 -21.74 -7.77 -14.42
N LEU A 122 -22.98 -8.17 -14.14
CA LEU A 122 -23.76 -7.61 -13.02
C LEU A 122 -23.01 -7.71 -11.69
N ALA A 123 -22.24 -8.80 -11.50
CA ALA A 123 -21.40 -8.97 -10.32
C ALA A 123 -20.29 -7.90 -10.21
N TRP A 124 -19.72 -7.46 -11.35
CA TRP A 124 -18.76 -6.34 -11.35
C TRP A 124 -19.42 -5.05 -10.90
N GLN A 125 -20.59 -4.73 -11.46
CA GLN A 125 -21.34 -3.52 -11.08
C GLN A 125 -21.73 -3.53 -9.59
N ALA A 126 -22.15 -4.68 -9.05
CA ALA A 126 -22.42 -4.83 -7.62
C ALA A 126 -21.16 -4.60 -6.77
N SER A 127 -20.01 -5.10 -7.22
CA SER A 127 -18.73 -4.86 -6.54
C SER A 127 -18.34 -3.38 -6.57
N VAL A 128 -18.55 -2.69 -7.70
CA VAL A 128 -18.34 -1.24 -7.84
C VAL A 128 -19.20 -0.46 -6.85
N GLU A 129 -20.47 -0.81 -6.68
CA GLU A 129 -21.38 -0.15 -5.73
C GLU A 129 -20.95 -0.36 -4.27
N ILE A 130 -20.43 -1.54 -3.91
CA ILE A 130 -19.90 -1.79 -2.57
C ILE A 130 -18.72 -0.86 -2.28
N ILE A 131 -17.75 -0.78 -3.20
CA ILE A 131 -16.60 0.11 -3.02
C ILE A 131 -17.02 1.58 -3.03
N ALA A 132 -17.94 1.97 -3.91
CA ALA A 132 -18.48 3.34 -3.95
C ALA A 132 -19.15 3.73 -2.64
N SER A 133 -19.91 2.81 -2.03
CA SER A 133 -20.53 3.01 -0.71
C SER A 133 -19.50 3.18 0.40
N ILE A 134 -18.43 2.38 0.41
CA ILE A 134 -17.32 2.51 1.37
C ILE A 134 -16.66 3.89 1.24
N LEU A 135 -16.39 4.35 0.02
CA LEU A 135 -15.79 5.66 -0.22
C LEU A 135 -16.72 6.80 0.26
N ALA A 136 -18.03 6.70 -0.01
CA ALA A 136 -19.02 7.68 0.39
C ALA A 136 -19.22 7.75 1.91
N GLU A 137 -19.21 6.60 2.59
CA GLU A 137 -19.36 6.49 4.05
C GLU A 137 -18.14 7.04 4.80
N HIS A 138 -16.96 6.58 4.42
CA HIS A 138 -15.73 6.90 5.15
C HIS A 138 -15.11 8.24 4.75
N ARG A 139 -15.42 8.77 3.58
CA ARG A 139 -14.89 10.04 3.03
C ARG A 139 -13.38 10.18 3.25
N PRO A 140 -12.58 9.24 2.74
CA PRO A 140 -11.14 9.24 2.99
C PRO A 140 -10.47 10.46 2.37
N SER A 141 -9.43 10.96 3.02
CA SER A 141 -8.55 11.98 2.41
C SER A 141 -7.48 11.38 1.51
N VAL A 142 -7.13 10.10 1.76
CA VAL A 142 -6.11 9.35 1.01
C VAL A 142 -6.61 7.93 0.78
N ILE A 143 -6.46 7.42 -0.43
CA ILE A 143 -6.72 6.01 -0.75
C ILE A 143 -5.48 5.38 -1.40
N PHE A 144 -5.22 4.13 -1.05
CA PHE A 144 -4.15 3.32 -1.61
C PHE A 144 -4.76 2.13 -2.36
N PHE A 145 -4.27 1.86 -3.56
CA PHE A 145 -4.65 0.68 -4.34
C PHE A 145 -3.59 0.37 -5.40
N PRO A 146 -3.56 -0.85 -5.98
CA PRO A 146 -2.56 -1.23 -6.98
C PRO A 146 -2.59 -0.33 -8.22
N HIS A 147 -1.44 -0.23 -8.91
CA HIS A 147 -1.39 0.38 -10.23
C HIS A 147 -1.94 -0.57 -11.32
N ASP A 148 -2.20 -0.05 -12.51
CA ASP A 148 -2.88 -0.70 -13.63
C ASP A 148 -2.04 -1.72 -14.40
N THR A 149 -0.74 -1.82 -14.13
CA THR A 149 0.22 -2.68 -14.85
C THR A 149 0.92 -3.70 -13.92
N ASP A 150 0.28 -4.05 -12.80
CA ASP A 150 0.74 -5.15 -11.94
C ASP A 150 0.68 -6.49 -12.69
N TRP A 151 1.41 -7.49 -12.21
CA TRP A 151 1.41 -8.82 -12.83
C TRP A 151 0.23 -9.70 -12.40
N ASN A 152 -0.39 -9.38 -11.27
CA ASN A 152 -1.51 -10.13 -10.74
C ASN A 152 -2.84 -9.59 -11.28
N SER A 153 -3.65 -10.46 -11.88
CA SER A 153 -4.93 -10.08 -12.47
C SER A 153 -5.94 -9.51 -11.47
N THR A 154 -5.91 -9.93 -10.19
CA THR A 154 -6.76 -9.38 -9.14
C THR A 154 -6.30 -7.98 -8.73
N HIS A 155 -4.98 -7.72 -8.73
CA HIS A 155 -4.45 -6.38 -8.48
C HIS A 155 -4.88 -5.40 -9.56
N ILE A 156 -4.71 -5.77 -10.83
CA ILE A 156 -5.19 -4.96 -11.97
C ILE A 156 -6.71 -4.78 -11.89
N GLY A 157 -7.44 -5.84 -11.54
CA GLY A 157 -8.89 -5.77 -11.31
C GLY A 157 -9.27 -4.80 -10.20
N THR A 158 -8.54 -4.82 -9.08
CA THR A 158 -8.76 -3.89 -7.97
C THR A 158 -8.50 -2.45 -8.37
N HIS A 159 -7.44 -2.20 -9.16
CA HIS A 159 -7.20 -0.86 -9.74
C HIS A 159 -8.47 -0.35 -10.47
N TYR A 160 -8.96 -1.12 -11.43
CA TYR A 160 -10.13 -0.69 -12.21
C TYR A 160 -11.42 -0.66 -11.39
N LEU A 161 -11.57 -1.50 -10.40
CA LEU A 161 -12.68 -1.47 -9.46
C LEU A 161 -12.74 -0.13 -8.71
N LEU A 162 -11.57 0.36 -8.25
CA LEU A 162 -11.47 1.67 -7.58
C LEU A 162 -11.74 2.82 -8.55
N VAL A 163 -11.20 2.78 -9.77
CA VAL A 163 -11.46 3.82 -10.78
C VAL A 163 -12.96 3.90 -11.11
N ASP A 164 -13.62 2.75 -11.32
CA ASP A 164 -15.05 2.68 -11.61
C ASP A 164 -15.90 3.15 -10.40
N ALA A 165 -15.48 2.83 -9.17
CA ALA A 165 -16.16 3.28 -7.95
C ALA A 165 -15.98 4.78 -7.67
N LEU A 166 -14.81 5.34 -7.96
CA LEU A 166 -14.56 6.78 -7.90
C LEU A 166 -15.44 7.55 -8.88
N ALA A 167 -15.66 7.01 -10.08
CA ALA A 167 -16.54 7.61 -11.07
C ALA A 167 -18.03 7.63 -10.66
N ARG A 168 -18.41 6.87 -9.61
CA ARG A 168 -19.78 6.90 -9.02
C ARG A 168 -19.92 7.93 -7.89
N GLN A 169 -18.82 8.54 -7.45
CA GLN A 169 -18.89 9.55 -6.39
C GLN A 169 -19.50 10.85 -6.89
N SER A 170 -20.00 11.65 -5.94
CA SER A 170 -20.50 12.99 -6.24
C SER A 170 -19.39 13.89 -6.82
N PRO A 171 -19.73 14.93 -7.61
CA PRO A 171 -18.74 15.84 -8.19
C PRO A 171 -17.87 16.54 -7.14
N GLU A 172 -18.36 16.69 -5.90
CA GLU A 172 -17.67 17.33 -4.78
C GLU A 172 -16.69 16.37 -4.09
N PHE A 173 -16.78 15.06 -4.36
CA PHE A 173 -15.88 14.09 -3.76
C PHE A 173 -14.46 14.31 -4.26
N ALA A 174 -13.53 14.45 -3.33
CA ALA A 174 -12.12 14.61 -3.64
C ALA A 174 -11.26 13.84 -2.62
N CYS A 175 -10.23 13.15 -3.09
CA CYS A 175 -9.25 12.49 -2.25
C CYS A 175 -7.90 12.40 -2.98
N HIS A 176 -6.83 12.17 -2.22
CA HIS A 176 -5.55 11.79 -2.81
C HIS A 176 -5.56 10.30 -3.15
N VAL A 177 -5.03 9.98 -4.32
CA VAL A 177 -4.88 8.61 -4.81
C VAL A 177 -3.41 8.27 -4.82
N VAL A 178 -3.07 7.17 -4.13
CA VAL A 178 -1.72 6.62 -4.05
C VAL A 178 -1.74 5.23 -4.69
N GLU A 179 -1.29 5.15 -5.92
CA GLU A 179 -1.12 3.85 -6.57
C GLU A 179 0.18 3.22 -6.10
N THR A 180 0.11 1.94 -5.77
CA THR A 180 1.16 1.20 -5.08
C THR A 180 1.73 0.09 -5.96
N GLU A 181 3.01 -0.21 -5.78
CA GLU A 181 3.64 -1.41 -6.31
C GLU A 181 3.42 -2.58 -5.35
N PHE A 182 3.13 -3.74 -5.92
CA PHE A 182 3.11 -5.02 -5.22
C PHE A 182 4.05 -6.00 -5.94
N TRP A 183 3.54 -6.77 -6.90
CA TRP A 183 4.34 -7.74 -7.65
C TRP A 183 4.94 -7.16 -8.93
N GLY A 184 4.20 -6.31 -9.62
CA GLY A 184 4.65 -5.60 -10.81
C GLY A 184 5.28 -4.25 -10.46
N ALA A 185 6.42 -3.96 -11.06
CA ALA A 185 7.06 -2.66 -10.93
C ALA A 185 6.34 -1.61 -11.78
N MET A 186 6.08 -0.44 -11.21
CA MET A 186 5.46 0.69 -11.90
C MET A 186 6.48 1.39 -12.80
N ALA A 187 6.09 1.65 -14.05
CA ALA A 187 6.94 2.36 -15.01
C ALA A 187 6.99 3.88 -14.77
N THR A 188 5.99 4.45 -14.12
CA THR A 188 5.82 5.90 -13.95
C THR A 188 5.51 6.31 -12.51
N PRO A 189 6.31 5.89 -11.52
CA PRO A 189 6.18 6.44 -10.18
C PRO A 189 6.58 7.92 -10.21
N ASN A 190 5.97 8.73 -9.35
CA ASN A 190 6.31 10.14 -9.19
C ASN A 190 6.65 10.51 -7.73
N LEU A 191 6.60 9.53 -6.83
CA LEU A 191 6.88 9.72 -5.41
C LEU A 191 7.75 8.57 -4.90
N MET A 192 8.87 8.91 -4.25
CA MET A 192 9.75 8.00 -3.52
C MET A 192 9.66 8.34 -2.03
N VAL A 193 9.26 7.39 -1.22
CA VAL A 193 9.09 7.58 0.23
C VAL A 193 10.09 6.71 0.98
N GLU A 194 10.96 7.36 1.76
CA GLU A 194 11.89 6.65 2.64
C GLU A 194 11.13 5.91 3.74
N SER A 195 11.57 4.69 4.04
CA SER A 195 11.10 3.87 5.14
C SER A 195 12.19 3.72 6.19
N SER A 196 11.85 3.91 7.47
CA SER A 196 12.79 3.65 8.55
C SER A 196 13.03 2.15 8.75
N VAL A 197 14.14 1.80 9.41
CA VAL A 197 14.41 0.42 9.82
C VAL A 197 13.26 -0.13 10.69
N THR A 198 12.71 0.69 11.58
CA THR A 198 11.60 0.31 12.46
C THR A 198 10.32 0.03 11.66
N ASP A 199 9.96 0.94 10.73
CA ASP A 199 8.75 0.73 9.90
C ASP A 199 8.87 -0.53 9.05
N LEU A 200 10.05 -0.75 8.45
CA LEU A 200 10.29 -1.96 7.64
C LEU A 200 10.23 -3.23 8.50
N ALA A 201 10.86 -3.22 9.69
CA ALA A 201 10.82 -4.36 10.60
C ALA A 201 9.37 -4.66 11.03
N ASP A 202 8.56 -3.65 11.32
CA ASP A 202 7.16 -3.83 11.68
C ASP A 202 6.32 -4.39 10.52
N MET A 203 6.54 -3.91 9.29
CA MET A 203 5.89 -4.47 8.10
C MET A 203 6.27 -5.94 7.86
N MET A 204 7.55 -6.29 8.01
CA MET A 204 8.02 -7.68 7.90
C MET A 204 7.41 -8.56 8.99
N THR A 205 7.33 -8.04 10.22
CA THR A 205 6.70 -8.73 11.34
C THR A 205 5.22 -8.96 11.08
N ALA A 206 4.50 -7.93 10.65
CA ALA A 206 3.08 -8.06 10.27
C ALA A 206 2.88 -9.08 9.15
N LEU A 207 3.74 -9.06 8.12
CA LEU A 207 3.68 -10.02 7.03
C LEU A 207 3.94 -11.47 7.52
N SER A 208 4.71 -11.65 8.60
CA SER A 208 4.94 -12.97 9.20
C SER A 208 3.70 -13.59 9.84
N PHE A 209 2.64 -12.81 10.13
CA PHE A 209 1.36 -13.34 10.61
C PHE A 209 0.58 -14.07 9.51
N HIS A 210 0.86 -13.79 8.23
CA HIS A 210 0.32 -14.55 7.10
C HIS A 210 1.05 -15.89 6.92
N VAL A 211 1.01 -16.71 7.98
CA VAL A 211 1.81 -17.94 8.13
C VAL A 211 1.65 -18.85 6.94
N GLY A 212 0.42 -19.07 6.48
CA GLY A 212 0.16 -19.97 5.36
C GLY A 212 0.77 -19.53 4.03
N GLU A 213 1.01 -18.22 3.85
CA GLU A 213 1.66 -17.69 2.65
C GLU A 213 3.17 -17.68 2.78
N VAL A 214 3.71 -17.17 3.89
CA VAL A 214 5.17 -17.02 4.06
C VAL A 214 5.89 -18.35 4.30
N GLN A 215 5.21 -19.37 4.84
CA GLN A 215 5.76 -20.73 4.90
C GLN A 215 5.94 -21.33 3.50
N ARG A 216 4.99 -21.11 2.62
CA ARG A 216 5.04 -21.58 1.23
C ARG A 216 6.07 -20.82 0.42
N ASN A 217 6.14 -19.50 0.61
CA ASN A 217 7.06 -18.61 -0.08
C ASN A 217 7.52 -17.50 0.87
N PRO A 218 8.74 -17.53 1.40
CA PRO A 218 9.23 -16.61 2.43
C PRO A 218 9.56 -15.22 1.88
N TYR A 219 8.65 -14.62 1.13
CA TYR A 219 8.84 -13.30 0.50
C TYR A 219 8.92 -12.14 1.50
N HIS A 220 8.43 -12.31 2.75
CA HIS A 220 8.64 -11.35 3.82
C HIS A 220 10.13 -11.04 4.06
N LEU A 221 11.02 -12.00 3.82
CA LEU A 221 12.49 -11.82 3.93
C LEU A 221 13.07 -11.07 2.72
N LEU A 222 12.31 -10.92 1.64
CA LEU A 222 12.74 -10.23 0.43
C LEU A 222 12.28 -8.78 0.37
N VAL A 223 11.40 -8.35 1.28
CA VAL A 223 10.91 -6.96 1.34
C VAL A 223 12.06 -5.95 1.47
N PRO A 224 13.11 -6.16 2.31
CA PRO A 224 14.24 -5.24 2.36
C PRO A 224 14.97 -5.10 1.03
N ALA A 225 15.20 -6.21 0.32
CA ALA A 225 15.88 -6.19 -0.99
C ALA A 225 15.04 -5.47 -2.06
N TRP A 226 13.72 -5.66 -2.06
CA TRP A 226 12.80 -4.93 -2.91
C TRP A 226 12.82 -3.42 -2.62
N MET A 227 12.82 -3.01 -1.35
CA MET A 227 12.91 -1.59 -0.97
C MET A 227 14.27 -0.97 -1.31
N GLN A 228 15.36 -1.73 -1.27
CA GLN A 228 16.66 -1.29 -1.75
C GLN A 228 16.69 -1.12 -3.27
N ASP A 229 16.08 -2.05 -4.02
CA ASP A 229 15.94 -1.90 -5.47
C ASP A 229 15.07 -0.68 -5.83
N ASN A 230 14.06 -0.37 -5.04
CA ASN A 230 13.26 0.84 -5.20
C ASN A 230 14.11 2.12 -5.04
N VAL A 231 15.10 2.16 -4.16
CA VAL A 231 16.05 3.30 -4.08
C VAL A 231 16.81 3.46 -5.39
N ARG A 232 17.34 2.36 -5.91
CA ARG A 232 18.06 2.35 -7.20
C ARG A 232 17.15 2.80 -8.36
N ARG A 233 15.96 2.22 -8.47
CA ARG A 233 14.99 2.55 -9.54
C ARG A 233 14.47 3.97 -9.41
N GLY A 234 14.16 4.41 -8.19
CA GLY A 234 13.62 5.73 -7.92
C GLY A 234 14.59 6.86 -8.22
N GLY A 235 15.91 6.63 -8.13
CA GLY A 235 16.91 7.58 -8.57
C GLY A 235 16.68 8.01 -10.03
N GLU A 236 16.40 7.07 -10.92
CA GLU A 236 16.11 7.31 -12.33
C GLU A 236 14.66 7.73 -12.61
N LEU A 237 13.68 7.01 -12.03
CA LEU A 237 12.26 7.17 -12.36
C LEU A 237 11.63 8.40 -11.71
N VAL A 238 12.06 8.74 -10.50
CA VAL A 238 11.53 9.86 -9.72
C VAL A 238 12.48 11.04 -9.75
N GLY A 239 13.80 10.80 -9.64
CA GLY A 239 14.84 11.83 -9.68
C GLY A 239 15.16 12.34 -11.09
N GLY A 240 14.78 11.58 -12.12
CA GLY A 240 15.10 11.86 -13.53
C GLY A 240 16.34 11.14 -14.00
N GLN A 241 16.45 10.98 -15.32
CA GLN A 241 17.54 10.24 -15.95
C GLN A 241 18.93 10.83 -15.56
N GLY A 242 19.79 9.97 -15.05
CA GLY A 242 21.12 10.36 -14.56
C GLY A 242 21.09 11.08 -13.21
N GLY A 243 19.92 11.17 -12.56
CA GLY A 243 19.79 11.74 -11.22
C GLY A 243 20.45 10.85 -10.16
N ALA A 244 21.11 11.49 -9.18
CA ALA A 244 21.62 10.76 -8.02
C ALA A 244 20.44 10.26 -7.18
N ALA A 245 20.46 8.98 -6.77
CA ALA A 245 19.54 8.48 -5.78
C ALA A 245 19.76 9.22 -4.45
N PRO A 246 18.69 9.55 -3.71
CA PRO A 246 18.85 10.07 -2.35
C PRO A 246 19.56 9.04 -1.47
N ASP A 247 20.18 9.51 -0.39
CA ASP A 247 20.85 8.66 0.60
C ASP A 247 19.82 7.93 1.48
N PHE A 248 19.01 7.07 0.86
CA PHE A 248 18.03 6.21 1.53
C PHE A 248 18.56 4.78 1.55
N VAL A 249 18.30 4.05 2.64
CA VAL A 249 18.55 2.61 2.68
C VAL A 249 17.37 1.84 2.14
N PHE A 250 16.15 2.26 2.51
CA PHE A 250 14.89 1.63 2.10
C PHE A 250 13.88 2.67 1.64
N CYS A 251 13.16 2.39 0.58
CA CYS A 251 12.06 3.24 0.15
C CYS A 251 10.98 2.44 -0.58
N THR A 252 9.81 3.07 -0.72
CA THR A 252 8.72 2.61 -1.57
C THR A 252 8.46 3.63 -2.67
N LEU A 253 8.08 3.15 -3.85
CA LEU A 253 7.70 3.98 -4.98
C LEU A 253 6.18 3.99 -5.14
N TYR A 254 5.65 5.17 -5.42
CA TYR A 254 4.22 5.40 -5.58
C TYR A 254 3.95 6.32 -6.77
N ARG A 255 2.71 6.24 -7.30
CA ARG A 255 2.16 7.28 -8.18
C ARG A 255 1.10 8.04 -7.37
N LEU A 256 1.43 9.29 -6.99
CA LEU A 256 0.55 10.18 -6.24
C LEU A 256 -0.22 11.07 -7.19
N GLN A 257 -1.54 11.03 -7.09
CA GLN A 257 -2.50 11.79 -7.86
C GLN A 257 -3.60 12.33 -6.95
N ARG A 258 -4.53 13.11 -7.48
CA ARG A 258 -5.75 13.55 -6.81
C ARG A 258 -6.96 13.20 -7.65
N TRP A 259 -7.97 12.60 -7.04
CA TRP A 259 -9.29 12.54 -7.62
C TRP A 259 -10.05 13.79 -7.26
N SER A 260 -10.53 14.54 -8.24
CA SER A 260 -11.42 15.70 -8.05
C SER A 260 -12.10 16.05 -9.36
N GLY A 261 -13.33 16.56 -9.29
CA GLY A 261 -14.12 16.91 -10.47
C GLY A 261 -14.34 15.72 -11.42
N GLY A 262 -14.45 14.50 -10.88
CA GLY A 262 -14.72 13.28 -11.65
C GLY A 262 -13.53 12.71 -12.42
N GLN A 263 -12.30 13.11 -12.14
CA GLN A 263 -11.11 12.64 -12.85
C GLN A 263 -9.86 12.58 -11.97
N LEU A 264 -8.91 11.72 -12.35
CA LEU A 264 -7.56 11.69 -11.78
C LEU A 264 -6.71 12.85 -12.33
N GLN A 265 -6.05 13.56 -11.44
CA GLN A 265 -5.22 14.72 -11.77
C GLN A 265 -3.82 14.54 -11.21
N ALA A 266 -2.80 14.83 -12.02
CA ALA A 266 -1.42 14.91 -11.54
C ALA A 266 -1.27 16.14 -10.62
N ILE A 267 -0.72 15.93 -9.42
CA ILE A 267 -0.48 17.00 -8.44
C ILE A 267 0.99 17.33 -8.24
N LEU A 268 1.88 16.47 -8.71
CA LEU A 268 3.31 16.72 -8.72
C LEU A 268 3.75 17.12 -10.14
N LYS A 269 4.49 18.23 -10.25
CA LYS A 269 5.04 18.70 -11.54
C LYS A 269 6.27 17.92 -11.99
N GLY A 270 6.72 16.97 -11.21
CA GLY A 270 7.87 16.10 -11.44
C GLY A 270 7.95 15.06 -10.35
N GLY A 271 9.04 14.34 -10.24
CA GLY A 271 9.25 13.39 -9.16
C GLY A 271 9.53 14.09 -7.82
N ARG A 272 9.12 13.46 -6.72
CA ARG A 272 9.39 13.94 -5.36
C ARG A 272 9.95 12.82 -4.48
N SER A 273 11.06 13.10 -3.80
CA SER A 273 11.58 12.24 -2.73
C SER A 273 11.13 12.78 -1.37
N LEU A 274 10.71 11.90 -0.48
CA LEU A 274 10.25 12.21 0.87
C LEU A 274 11.11 11.49 1.90
N PRO A 275 12.14 12.17 2.47
CA PRO A 275 12.97 11.59 3.50
C PRO A 275 12.23 11.47 4.84
N MET A 276 12.77 10.65 5.78
CA MET A 276 12.24 10.52 7.14
C MET A 276 12.23 11.84 7.92
N SER A 277 13.11 12.78 7.57
CA SER A 277 13.19 14.12 8.21
C SER A 277 12.00 15.04 7.84
N VAL A 278 11.20 14.69 6.85
CA VAL A 278 10.05 15.48 6.38
C VAL A 278 8.75 14.77 6.74
N ASN A 279 7.87 15.44 7.50
CA ASN A 279 6.58 14.89 7.88
C ASN A 279 5.69 14.63 6.66
N VAL A 280 5.10 13.43 6.60
CA VAL A 280 4.27 13.00 5.47
C VAL A 280 3.03 13.88 5.22
N ALA A 281 2.53 14.56 6.24
CA ALA A 281 1.38 15.47 6.08
C ALA A 281 1.65 16.57 5.04
N THR A 282 2.92 16.89 4.79
CA THR A 282 3.31 17.88 3.75
C THR A 282 2.97 17.46 2.33
N LEU A 283 2.75 16.15 2.08
CA LEU A 283 2.33 15.65 0.76
C LEU A 283 0.89 16.03 0.43
N PHE A 284 0.06 16.16 1.47
CA PHE A 284 -1.39 16.28 1.39
C PHE A 284 -1.89 17.66 1.82
N ALA A 285 -0.98 18.57 2.15
CA ALA A 285 -1.31 19.97 2.43
C ALA A 285 -1.78 20.65 1.13
N ALA A 286 -2.91 21.38 1.19
CA ALA A 286 -3.40 22.18 0.07
C ALA A 286 -2.30 23.11 -0.43
N SER A 287 -2.11 23.17 -1.73
CA SER A 287 -1.17 24.10 -2.36
C SER A 287 -1.52 25.54 -1.97
N PRO A 288 -0.54 26.43 -1.75
CA PRO A 288 -0.80 27.82 -1.33
C PRO A 288 -1.79 28.58 -2.21
N GLY A 289 -2.00 28.17 -3.45
CA GLY A 289 -2.96 28.76 -4.39
C GLY A 289 -4.41 28.30 -4.24
N GLU A 290 -4.69 27.20 -3.50
CA GLU A 290 -6.07 26.72 -3.24
C GLU A 290 -6.69 27.44 -2.03
N ARG A 291 -5.89 27.87 -1.06
CA ARG A 291 -6.34 28.62 0.15
C ARG A 291 -6.81 30.05 -0.12
N ALA A 292 -6.60 30.57 -1.33
CA ALA A 292 -6.98 31.94 -1.69
C ALA A 292 -8.32 32.01 -2.46
N ARG A 293 -9.06 30.91 -2.55
CA ARG A 293 -10.37 30.84 -3.26
C ARG A 293 -11.54 30.39 -2.37
N GLU A 294 -11.33 30.25 -1.07
CA GLU A 294 -12.35 30.18 -0.04
C GLU A 294 -12.46 31.54 0.67
#